data_c981ce0448a71840b8e9dc0e6ff87654
#
_entry.id   c981ce0448a71840b8e9dc0e6ff87654
#
_cell.length_a   1.000
_cell.length_b   1.000
_cell.length_c   1.000
_cell.angle_alpha   90.00
_cell.angle_beta   90.00
_cell.angle_gamma   90.00
#
_symmetry.space_group_name_H-M   'P 1'
#
loop_
_entity.id
_entity.type
_entity.pdbx_description
1 polymer ?
#
loop_
_entity_poly.entity_id
_entity_poly.type
_entity_poly.pdbx_seq_one_letter_code
_entity_poly.pdbx_strand_id
1 'polypeptide(L)'
;MTIADAIGRVDAVYFNTFSYGEKVAWLSKLDGLIHAQILAVHADTPAEFSGYGPDANPGTVLLVSPPYDEMYLSWLQSQMELALRETEGYNASILTFNAEYEAFEKYYNRTHMPLAKGSRFRF
;
A
#
# COMPACT_ATOMS: atom_id res chain seq x y z
N MET A 1 -3.16 -4.28 9.58
CA MET A 1 -3.94 -3.01 9.59
C MET A 1 -5.16 -3.20 8.71
N THR A 2 -6.31 -2.74 9.18
CA THR A 2 -7.53 -2.78 8.38
C THR A 2 -7.70 -1.45 7.63
N ILE A 3 -8.67 -1.42 6.70
CA ILE A 3 -9.02 -0.18 6.02
C ILE A 3 -9.39 0.90 7.05
N ALA A 4 -10.21 0.54 8.05
CA ALA A 4 -10.62 1.49 9.09
C ALA A 4 -9.42 2.02 9.89
N ASP A 5 -8.46 1.13 10.19
CA ASP A 5 -7.27 1.54 10.93
C ASP A 5 -6.45 2.56 10.15
N ALA A 6 -6.21 2.30 8.87
CA ALA A 6 -5.41 3.19 8.04
C ALA A 6 -6.07 4.56 7.91
N ILE A 7 -7.37 4.57 7.60
CA ILE A 7 -8.09 5.82 7.41
C ILE A 7 -8.19 6.60 8.73
N GLY A 8 -8.51 5.90 9.82
CA GLY A 8 -8.63 6.56 11.12
C GLY A 8 -7.33 7.18 11.58
N ARG A 9 -6.23 6.48 11.37
CA ARG A 9 -4.92 7.00 11.80
C ARG A 9 -4.47 8.21 10.98
N VAL A 10 -4.68 8.18 9.66
CA VAL A 10 -4.29 9.33 8.84
C VAL A 10 -5.21 10.53 9.13
N ASP A 11 -6.50 10.28 9.34
CA ASP A 11 -7.43 11.37 9.65
C ASP A 11 -7.12 12.01 10.99
N ALA A 12 -6.52 11.29 11.92
CA ALA A 12 -6.17 11.83 13.24
C ALA A 12 -5.02 12.83 13.17
N VAL A 13 -4.15 12.72 12.15
CA VAL A 13 -2.97 13.58 12.05
C VAL A 13 -3.01 14.55 10.87
N TYR A 14 -3.90 14.33 9.92
CA TYR A 14 -3.98 15.17 8.72
C TYR A 14 -5.45 15.49 8.43
N PHE A 15 -5.87 16.69 8.79
CA PHE A 15 -7.26 17.10 8.60
C PHE A 15 -7.61 17.12 7.12
N ASN A 16 -8.74 16.51 6.76
CA ASN A 16 -9.18 16.45 5.36
C ASN A 16 -10.68 16.20 5.30
N THR A 17 -11.25 16.46 4.11
CA THR A 17 -12.67 16.23 3.88
C THR A 17 -12.90 15.22 2.76
N PHE A 18 -11.91 14.41 2.43
CA PHE A 18 -12.08 13.38 1.41
C PHE A 18 -13.02 12.29 1.90
N SER A 19 -13.79 11.73 0.98
CA SER A 19 -14.79 10.70 1.33
C SER A 19 -14.12 9.37 1.63
N TYR A 20 -14.88 8.49 2.30
CA TYR A 20 -14.44 7.11 2.53
C TYR A 20 -14.08 6.43 1.21
N GLY A 21 -14.95 6.58 0.19
CA GLY A 21 -14.71 5.94 -1.10
C GLY A 21 -13.44 6.40 -1.77
N GLU A 22 -13.11 7.70 -1.67
CA GLU A 22 -11.86 8.20 -2.23
C GLU A 22 -10.64 7.60 -1.54
N LYS A 23 -10.69 7.53 -0.21
CA LYS A 23 -9.60 6.94 0.57
C LYS A 23 -9.44 5.46 0.28
N VAL A 24 -10.55 4.74 0.15
CA VAL A 24 -10.53 3.32 -0.19
C VAL A 24 -9.94 3.12 -1.59
N ALA A 25 -10.28 4.00 -2.54
CA ALA A 25 -9.73 3.91 -3.89
C ALA A 25 -8.20 4.03 -3.87
N TRP A 26 -7.66 4.94 -3.06
CA TRP A 26 -6.21 5.08 -2.93
C TRP A 26 -5.56 3.83 -2.31
N LEU A 27 -6.20 3.25 -1.29
CA LEU A 27 -5.71 2.01 -0.68
C LEU A 27 -5.77 0.85 -1.67
N SER A 28 -6.84 0.78 -2.45
CA SER A 28 -6.98 -0.26 -3.46
C SER A 28 -5.89 -0.16 -4.52
N LYS A 29 -5.56 1.06 -4.93
CA LYS A 29 -4.51 1.27 -5.92
C LYS A 29 -3.17 0.78 -5.38
N LEU A 30 -2.85 1.12 -4.13
CA LEU A 30 -1.58 0.70 -3.55
C LEU A 30 -1.50 -0.82 -3.40
N ASP A 31 -2.54 -1.43 -2.86
CA ASP A 31 -2.52 -2.89 -2.69
C ASP A 31 -2.51 -3.62 -4.03
N GLY A 32 -3.12 -3.03 -5.05
CA GLY A 32 -3.02 -3.57 -6.40
C GLY A 32 -1.59 -3.55 -6.92
N LEU A 33 -0.88 -2.46 -6.69
CA LEU A 33 0.53 -2.36 -7.09
C LEU A 33 1.40 -3.33 -6.30
N ILE A 34 1.16 -3.44 -4.98
CA ILE A 34 1.91 -4.36 -4.14
C ILE A 34 1.70 -5.79 -4.61
N HIS A 35 0.46 -6.17 -4.89
CA HIS A 35 0.19 -7.52 -5.37
C HIS A 35 0.92 -7.78 -6.70
N ALA A 36 0.83 -6.84 -7.64
CA ALA A 36 1.41 -7.03 -8.96
C ALA A 36 2.93 -7.01 -8.93
N GLN A 37 3.54 -6.13 -8.15
CA GLN A 37 4.98 -5.90 -8.20
C GLN A 37 5.77 -6.72 -7.20
N ILE A 38 5.16 -7.10 -6.09
CA ILE A 38 5.87 -7.80 -5.04
C ILE A 38 5.32 -9.20 -4.83
N LEU A 39 4.03 -9.31 -4.53
CA LEU A 39 3.47 -10.61 -4.16
C LEU A 39 3.42 -11.58 -5.32
N ALA A 40 3.00 -11.12 -6.49
CA ALA A 40 2.78 -12.01 -7.64
C ALA A 40 4.06 -12.63 -8.18
N VAL A 41 5.23 -12.10 -7.80
CA VAL A 41 6.50 -12.67 -8.28
C VAL A 41 7.07 -13.69 -7.31
N HIS A 42 6.31 -14.08 -6.30
CA HIS A 42 6.74 -15.07 -5.31
C HIS A 42 5.86 -16.31 -5.35
N ALA A 43 6.43 -17.46 -4.97
CA ALA A 43 5.79 -18.75 -5.15
C ALA A 43 4.55 -18.96 -4.27
N ASP A 44 4.51 -18.32 -3.10
CA ASP A 44 3.40 -18.49 -2.17
C ASP A 44 2.39 -17.35 -2.21
N THR A 45 2.28 -16.70 -3.36
CA THR A 45 1.34 -15.60 -3.55
C THR A 45 -0.09 -16.07 -3.39
N PRO A 46 -0.91 -15.31 -2.64
CA PRO A 46 -2.34 -15.60 -2.56
C PRO A 46 -3.01 -15.44 -3.92
N ALA A 47 -4.25 -15.88 -4.01
CA ALA A 47 -5.05 -15.73 -5.22
C ALA A 47 -5.09 -14.26 -5.68
N GLU A 48 -5.65 -14.05 -6.85
CA GLU A 48 -5.73 -12.73 -7.45
C GLU A 48 -6.27 -11.67 -6.50
N PHE A 49 -5.76 -10.46 -6.63
CA PHE A 49 -6.28 -9.31 -5.90
C PHE A 49 -7.19 -8.51 -6.84
N SER A 50 -8.46 -8.38 -6.45
CA SER A 50 -9.46 -7.72 -7.29
C SER A 50 -9.77 -6.28 -6.87
N GLY A 51 -9.11 -5.78 -5.85
CA GLY A 51 -9.31 -4.41 -5.39
C GLY A 51 -10.36 -4.28 -4.31
N TYR A 52 -10.54 -3.06 -3.81
CA TYR A 52 -11.55 -2.73 -2.82
C TYR A 52 -12.54 -1.78 -3.45
N GLY A 53 -13.82 -2.08 -3.35
CA GLY A 53 -14.86 -1.19 -3.86
C GLY A 53 -15.11 -0.01 -2.93
N PRO A 54 -15.87 1.01 -3.40
CA PRO A 54 -16.11 2.20 -2.58
C PRO A 54 -16.88 1.92 -1.29
N ASP A 55 -17.58 0.78 -1.24
CA ASP A 55 -18.33 0.38 -0.05
C ASP A 55 -17.64 -0.78 0.67
N ALA A 56 -16.33 -0.93 0.49
CA ALA A 56 -15.59 -2.02 1.12
C ALA A 56 -15.78 -2.03 2.62
N ASN A 57 -15.83 -3.22 3.19
CA ASN A 57 -16.00 -3.40 4.62
C ASN A 57 -14.80 -2.78 5.36
N PRO A 58 -15.04 -1.84 6.30
CA PRO A 58 -13.95 -1.22 7.04
C PRO A 58 -13.02 -2.21 7.76
N GLY A 59 -13.53 -3.39 8.07
CA GLY A 59 -12.73 -4.44 8.72
C GLY A 59 -11.83 -5.23 7.79
N THR A 60 -11.86 -4.93 6.47
CA THR A 60 -11.00 -5.63 5.52
C THR A 60 -9.53 -5.41 5.87
N VAL A 61 -8.77 -6.49 5.94
CA VAL A 61 -7.35 -6.43 6.27
C VAL A 61 -6.54 -6.13 5.01
N LEU A 62 -5.67 -5.14 5.10
CA LEU A 62 -4.82 -4.74 3.99
C LEU A 62 -3.69 -5.77 3.80
N LEU A 63 -3.07 -5.75 2.62
CA LEU A 63 -2.11 -6.80 2.24
C LEU A 63 -0.81 -6.79 3.02
N VAL A 64 -0.32 -5.62 3.41
CA VAL A 64 0.97 -5.50 4.08
C VAL A 64 0.83 -5.73 5.57
N SER A 65 1.65 -6.63 6.11
CA SER A 65 1.60 -6.95 7.54
C SER A 65 2.52 -6.04 8.35
N PRO A 66 2.26 -5.91 9.67
CA PRO A 66 3.18 -5.17 10.53
C PRO A 66 4.57 -5.81 10.50
N PRO A 67 5.63 -5.05 10.68
CA PRO A 67 5.66 -3.62 10.98
C PRO A 67 5.69 -2.72 9.75
N TYR A 68 5.50 -3.28 8.56
CA TYR A 68 5.66 -2.53 7.32
C TYR A 68 4.39 -1.80 6.89
N ASP A 69 3.29 -1.98 7.60
CA ASP A 69 1.99 -1.42 7.22
C ASP A 69 1.86 0.08 7.48
N GLU A 70 2.85 0.71 8.13
CA GLU A 70 2.85 2.16 8.28
C GLU A 70 2.89 2.87 6.92
N MET A 71 3.32 2.20 5.87
CA MET A 71 3.36 2.80 4.54
C MET A 71 1.98 3.24 4.05
N TYR A 72 0.91 2.64 4.57
CA TYR A 72 -0.43 3.06 4.18
C TYR A 72 -0.72 4.48 4.62
N LEU A 73 -0.17 4.90 5.74
CA LEU A 73 -0.38 6.26 6.26
C LEU A 73 0.32 7.29 5.40
N SER A 74 1.60 7.04 5.08
CA SER A 74 2.37 7.92 4.20
C SER A 74 1.74 7.99 2.82
N TRP A 75 1.24 6.85 2.33
CA TRP A 75 0.59 6.79 1.02
C TRP A 75 -0.68 7.63 1.00
N LEU A 76 -1.58 7.43 1.98
CA LEU A 76 -2.81 8.18 2.03
C LEU A 76 -2.54 9.68 2.13
N GLN A 77 -1.63 10.08 3.00
CA GLN A 77 -1.30 11.49 3.15
C GLN A 77 -0.74 12.07 1.85
N SER A 78 0.15 11.32 1.17
CA SER A 78 0.71 11.81 -0.09
C SER A 78 -0.37 11.99 -1.16
N GLN A 79 -1.34 11.09 -1.23
CA GLN A 79 -2.41 11.20 -2.20
C GLN A 79 -3.33 12.40 -1.90
N MET A 80 -3.60 12.65 -0.63
CA MET A 80 -4.38 13.82 -0.23
C MET A 80 -3.64 15.11 -0.59
N GLU A 81 -2.35 15.17 -0.31
CA GLU A 81 -1.54 16.34 -0.61
C GLU A 81 -1.43 16.58 -2.11
N LEU A 82 -1.31 15.50 -2.88
CA LEU A 82 -1.29 15.62 -4.33
C LEU A 82 -2.62 16.17 -4.85
N ALA A 83 -3.73 15.67 -4.33
CA ALA A 83 -5.06 16.13 -4.72
C ALA A 83 -5.28 17.60 -4.37
N LEU A 84 -4.70 18.05 -3.25
CA LEU A 84 -4.81 19.43 -2.80
C LEU A 84 -3.71 20.32 -3.37
N ARG A 85 -2.82 19.75 -4.17
CA ARG A 85 -1.70 20.47 -4.79
C ARG A 85 -0.74 21.08 -3.77
N GLU A 86 -0.55 20.38 -2.66
CA GLU A 86 0.40 20.79 -1.63
C GLU A 86 1.73 20.13 -1.92
N THR A 87 2.49 20.77 -2.80
CA THR A 87 3.70 20.16 -3.38
C THR A 87 4.77 19.80 -2.36
N GLU A 88 5.04 20.70 -1.41
CA GLU A 88 6.09 20.41 -0.42
C GLU A 88 5.70 19.25 0.50
N GLY A 89 4.44 19.24 0.93
CA GLY A 89 3.94 18.14 1.75
C GLY A 89 3.99 16.82 1.00
N TYR A 90 3.54 16.85 -0.26
CA TYR A 90 3.57 15.64 -1.10
C TYR A 90 5.00 15.12 -1.24
N ASN A 91 5.95 16.01 -1.53
CA ASN A 91 7.34 15.58 -1.71
C ASN A 91 7.89 14.91 -0.45
N ALA A 92 7.56 15.43 0.73
CA ALA A 92 7.99 14.83 1.98
C ALA A 92 7.32 13.48 2.24
N SER A 93 6.00 13.42 2.05
CA SER A 93 5.25 12.19 2.30
C SER A 93 5.62 11.07 1.35
N ILE A 94 5.83 11.40 0.07
CA ILE A 94 6.15 10.37 -0.90
C ILE A 94 7.58 9.84 -0.69
N LEU A 95 8.49 10.66 -0.19
CA LEU A 95 9.83 10.17 0.16
C LEU A 95 9.75 9.16 1.30
N THR A 96 8.95 9.46 2.32
CA THR A 96 8.75 8.52 3.43
C THR A 96 8.10 7.24 2.92
N PHE A 97 7.08 7.37 2.10
CA PHE A 97 6.42 6.19 1.54
C PHE A 97 7.40 5.34 0.72
N ASN A 98 8.19 5.97 -0.14
CA ASN A 98 9.12 5.22 -0.99
C ASN A 98 10.11 4.42 -0.15
N ALA A 99 10.61 5.00 0.95
CA ALA A 99 11.52 4.28 1.83
C ALA A 99 10.84 3.10 2.51
N GLU A 100 9.60 3.29 2.93
CA GLU A 100 8.84 2.21 3.58
C GLU A 100 8.47 1.11 2.60
N TYR A 101 8.09 1.47 1.38
CA TYR A 101 7.77 0.51 0.34
C TYR A 101 9.01 -0.34 0.00
N GLU A 102 10.15 0.32 -0.16
CA GLU A 102 11.39 -0.39 -0.47
C GLU A 102 11.79 -1.33 0.67
N ALA A 103 11.61 -0.91 1.91
CA ALA A 103 11.92 -1.76 3.05
C ALA A 103 11.05 -3.02 3.06
N PHE A 104 9.76 -2.86 2.75
CA PHE A 104 8.86 -4.00 2.66
C PHE A 104 9.25 -4.93 1.52
N GLU A 105 9.56 -4.37 0.36
CA GLU A 105 9.97 -5.15 -0.81
C GLU A 105 11.19 -5.99 -0.49
N LYS A 106 12.19 -5.39 0.14
CA LYS A 106 13.41 -6.10 0.52
C LYS A 106 13.12 -7.21 1.53
N TYR A 107 12.26 -6.92 2.51
CA TYR A 107 11.87 -7.93 3.48
C TYR A 107 11.16 -9.09 2.81
N TYR A 108 10.21 -8.81 1.92
CA TYR A 108 9.42 -9.84 1.28
C TYR A 108 10.32 -10.71 0.38
N ASN A 109 11.21 -10.08 -0.38
CA ASN A 109 12.15 -10.81 -1.24
C ASN A 109 13.07 -11.71 -0.42
N ARG A 110 13.45 -11.29 0.77
CA ARG A 110 14.37 -12.04 1.63
C ARG A 110 13.69 -13.23 2.29
N THR A 111 12.39 -13.14 2.55
CA THR A 111 11.66 -14.12 3.33
C THR A 111 10.74 -15.03 2.51
N HIS A 112 10.59 -14.76 1.22
CA HIS A 112 9.71 -15.56 0.36
C HIS A 112 10.45 -16.00 -0.89
N MET A 113 10.16 -17.22 -1.34
CA MET A 113 10.84 -17.77 -2.50
C MET A 113 10.29 -17.13 -3.78
N PRO A 114 11.19 -16.76 -4.71
CA PRO A 114 10.73 -16.28 -6.01
C PRO A 114 10.04 -17.38 -6.79
N LEU A 115 9.32 -17.01 -7.82
CA LEU A 115 8.70 -17.99 -8.71
C LEU A 115 9.79 -18.83 -9.35
N ALA A 116 9.54 -20.14 -9.44
CA ALA A 116 10.55 -21.09 -9.86
C ALA A 116 11.00 -20.91 -11.31
N LYS A 117 10.21 -20.28 -12.10
CA LYS A 117 10.67 -20.15 -13.46
C LYS A 117 11.69 -19.06 -13.59
N GLY A 118 12.11 -19.29 -13.52
CA GLY A 118 12.83 -18.44 -13.48
C GLY A 118 13.71 -18.31 -13.43
N SER A 119 13.54 -18.74 -13.35
CA SER A 119 14.21 -18.58 -13.30
C SER A 119 14.98 -17.97 -13.78
N ARG A 120 14.87 -17.74 -13.85
CA ARG A 120 15.28 -17.20 -14.37
C ARG A 120 16.43 -16.93 -14.58
N PHE A 121 16.57 -17.42 -14.48
CA PHE A 121 17.55 -17.31 -14.56
C PHE A 121 18.27 -17.35 -15.21
N ARG A 122 18.54 -17.25 -15.60
CA ARG A 122 19.01 -17.40 -16.19
C ARG A 122 19.81 -16.88 -16.60
N PHE A 123 19.99 -16.83 -16.39
CA PHE A 123 20.66 -16.48 -16.59
C PHE A 123 21.38 -16.40 -17.00
#